data_8aaeffeb16f904f0a57dc51b70f0c6c1
#
_entry.id   8aaeffeb16f904f0a57dc51b70f0c6c1
#
_cell.length_a   1.000
_cell.length_b   1.000
_cell.length_c   1.000
_cell.angle_alpha   90.00
_cell.angle_beta   90.00
_cell.angle_gamma   90.00
#
_symmetry.space_group_name_H-M   'P 1'
#
loop_
_entity.id
_entity.type
_entity.pdbx_description
1 polymer ?
#
loop_
_entity_poly.entity_id
_entity_poly.type
_entity_poly.pdbx_seq_one_letter_code
_entity_poly.pdbx_strand_id
1 'polypeptide(L)'
;MEKKISVVIPTYCRPLLLMECLKMLARQKFNREDFEVIVVSDGPDLITKQTVVSWKHTGLLDIEYIPLERKRGPAAARNMGWRMAAGTLIAFTDDDCLPDPLWLQTIWEAYQGEEMIAYSGRIIVPLPLRPTDYEWNIAQLEKARFVTANCVCTRKALGSIDGFDERFELAWREDSDLEFRLLQQGIPIQQLPEAIVVHPVREAGWGVSLREQKKSMFNALLYKKFPRLYRSYIRQQPNWSFYVMILCCGVFLAALLLEAGTLALTALGIWALLLGAFIWKRLAHTSHEWPHVTEIVLTSVLIPFLSVYWNLYGAVRYKVLYL
;
A
#
# COMPACT_ATOMS: atom_id res chain seq x y z
N MET A 1 17.46 18.71 -22.98
CA MET A 1 16.41 19.55 -22.33
C MET A 1 16.16 18.99 -20.95
N GLU A 2 15.85 19.82 -19.98
CA GLU A 2 15.52 19.38 -18.62
C GLU A 2 14.13 18.77 -18.63
N LYS A 3 13.97 17.55 -18.04
CA LYS A 3 12.67 16.88 -17.96
C LYS A 3 11.80 17.61 -16.94
N LYS A 4 10.52 17.77 -17.29
CA LYS A 4 9.51 18.34 -16.40
C LYS A 4 9.08 17.33 -15.34
N ILE A 5 8.78 16.10 -15.77
CA ILE A 5 8.27 15.02 -14.89
C ILE A 5 9.06 13.74 -15.12
N SER A 6 9.48 13.09 -14.02
CA SER A 6 9.97 11.72 -14.05
C SER A 6 8.94 10.81 -13.39
N VAL A 7 8.46 9.82 -14.13
CA VAL A 7 7.54 8.79 -13.60
C VAL A 7 8.36 7.62 -13.08
N VAL A 8 8.25 7.32 -11.79
CA VAL A 8 8.99 6.24 -11.13
C VAL A 8 8.03 5.09 -10.83
N ILE A 9 8.35 3.90 -11.35
CA ILE A 9 7.53 2.68 -11.23
C ILE A 9 8.35 1.58 -10.58
N PRO A 10 8.07 1.22 -9.31
CA PRO A 10 8.63 0.02 -8.70
C PRO A 10 7.94 -1.21 -9.29
N THR A 11 8.69 -2.26 -9.58
CA THR A 11 8.14 -3.53 -10.08
C THR A 11 8.94 -4.72 -9.56
N TYR A 12 8.36 -5.91 -9.56
CA TYR A 12 9.07 -7.16 -9.30
C TYR A 12 8.32 -8.36 -9.88
N CYS A 13 8.90 -9.02 -10.90
CA CYS A 13 8.36 -10.21 -11.54
C CYS A 13 6.90 -10.07 -12.04
N ARG A 14 6.55 -8.89 -12.61
CA ARG A 14 5.20 -8.57 -13.09
C ARG A 14 5.19 -7.91 -14.47
N PRO A 15 5.84 -8.50 -15.47
CA PRO A 15 6.00 -7.87 -16.79
C PRO A 15 4.67 -7.57 -17.49
N LEU A 16 3.63 -8.40 -17.29
CA LEU A 16 2.32 -8.20 -17.93
C LEU A 16 1.57 -6.98 -17.34
N LEU A 17 1.59 -6.81 -16.01
CA LEU A 17 0.98 -5.64 -15.37
C LEU A 17 1.72 -4.37 -15.75
N LEU A 18 3.05 -4.38 -15.66
CA LEU A 18 3.88 -3.28 -16.10
C LEU A 18 3.60 -2.89 -17.58
N MET A 19 3.40 -3.86 -18.45
CA MET A 19 3.09 -3.59 -19.86
C MET A 19 1.80 -2.80 -20.03
N GLU A 20 0.74 -3.09 -19.28
CA GLU A 20 -0.50 -2.32 -19.29
C GLU A 20 -0.30 -0.88 -18.76
N CYS A 21 0.45 -0.72 -17.67
CA CYS A 21 0.82 0.58 -17.16
C CYS A 21 1.59 1.41 -18.22
N LEU A 22 2.60 0.82 -18.85
CA LEU A 22 3.39 1.49 -19.90
C LEU A 22 2.55 1.87 -21.13
N LYS A 23 1.55 1.07 -21.52
CA LYS A 23 0.58 1.42 -22.57
C LYS A 23 -0.19 2.71 -22.24
N MET A 24 -0.58 2.88 -20.96
CA MET A 24 -1.29 4.08 -20.53
C MET A 24 -0.36 5.30 -20.48
N LEU A 25 0.90 5.11 -20.09
CA LEU A 25 1.90 6.18 -20.12
C LEU A 25 2.25 6.60 -21.57
N ALA A 26 2.28 5.67 -22.53
CA ALA A 26 2.49 6.00 -23.94
C ALA A 26 1.31 6.79 -24.55
N ARG A 27 0.13 6.77 -23.91
CA ARG A 27 -1.08 7.50 -24.34
C ARG A 27 -1.23 8.86 -23.66
N GLN A 28 -0.28 9.28 -22.81
CA GLN A 28 -0.36 10.57 -22.13
C GLN A 28 -0.45 11.73 -23.15
N LYS A 29 -1.38 12.64 -22.90
CA LYS A 29 -1.52 13.90 -23.64
C LYS A 29 -0.56 14.94 -23.07
N PHE A 30 0.70 14.58 -22.96
CA PHE A 30 1.80 15.41 -22.49
C PHE A 30 2.96 15.26 -23.47
N ASN A 31 3.77 16.30 -23.65
CA ASN A 31 4.87 16.23 -24.59
C ASN A 31 5.88 15.14 -24.16
N ARG A 32 6.18 14.22 -25.07
CA ARG A 32 7.07 13.07 -24.80
C ARG A 32 8.49 13.47 -24.42
N GLU A 33 8.97 14.59 -24.91
CA GLU A 33 10.29 15.11 -24.58
C GLU A 33 10.36 15.67 -23.17
N ASP A 34 9.22 16.05 -22.58
CA ASP A 34 9.12 16.68 -21.28
C ASP A 34 9.04 15.69 -20.12
N PHE A 35 8.87 14.38 -20.37
CA PHE A 35 8.87 13.39 -19.30
C PHE A 35 9.73 12.17 -19.62
N GLU A 36 10.05 11.42 -18.61
CA GLU A 36 10.74 10.13 -18.68
C GLU A 36 10.04 9.12 -17.77
N VAL A 37 10.29 7.83 -18.01
CA VAL A 37 9.78 6.72 -17.20
C VAL A 37 10.96 5.92 -16.66
N ILE A 38 11.04 5.77 -15.36
CA ILE A 38 12.08 5.01 -14.68
C ILE A 38 11.44 3.79 -14.02
N VAL A 39 11.67 2.63 -14.60
CA VAL A 39 11.20 1.35 -14.07
C VAL A 39 12.30 0.75 -13.20
N VAL A 40 12.01 0.60 -11.91
CA VAL A 40 12.97 0.01 -10.97
C VAL A 40 12.48 -1.37 -10.52
N SER A 41 13.24 -2.40 -10.87
CA SER A 41 12.96 -3.76 -10.41
C SER A 41 13.56 -4.00 -9.02
N ASP A 42 12.73 -4.47 -8.09
CA ASP A 42 13.12 -4.82 -6.71
C ASP A 42 13.88 -6.16 -6.69
N GLY A 43 14.96 -6.22 -7.42
CA GLY A 43 15.83 -7.37 -7.63
C GLY A 43 16.01 -7.71 -9.11
N PRO A 44 16.93 -8.65 -9.44
CA PRO A 44 17.16 -9.07 -10.81
C PRO A 44 15.90 -9.72 -11.42
N ASP A 45 15.46 -9.24 -12.58
CA ASP A 45 14.29 -9.72 -13.31
C ASP A 45 14.51 -9.59 -14.82
N LEU A 46 14.92 -10.68 -15.45
CA LEU A 46 15.25 -10.69 -16.87
C LEU A 46 14.04 -10.44 -17.76
N ILE A 47 12.87 -10.99 -17.40
CA ILE A 47 11.67 -10.88 -18.23
C ILE A 47 11.18 -9.43 -18.22
N THR A 48 11.12 -8.79 -17.05
CA THR A 48 10.77 -7.37 -16.94
C THR A 48 11.80 -6.49 -17.67
N LYS A 49 13.10 -6.81 -17.57
CA LYS A 49 14.14 -6.11 -18.34
C LYS A 49 13.88 -6.18 -19.84
N GLN A 50 13.60 -7.37 -20.38
CA GLN A 50 13.31 -7.57 -21.80
C GLN A 50 12.05 -6.78 -22.22
N THR A 51 11.01 -6.77 -21.39
CA THR A 51 9.80 -5.99 -21.61
C THR A 51 10.12 -4.49 -21.75
N VAL A 52 10.88 -3.92 -20.81
CA VAL A 52 11.26 -2.50 -20.86
C VAL A 52 12.17 -2.19 -22.05
N VAL A 53 13.13 -3.05 -22.37
CA VAL A 53 13.99 -2.89 -23.56
C VAL A 53 13.16 -2.90 -24.84
N SER A 54 12.17 -3.77 -24.94
CA SER A 54 11.25 -3.79 -26.10
C SER A 54 10.48 -2.48 -26.22
N TRP A 55 10.00 -1.93 -25.11
CA TRP A 55 9.34 -0.61 -25.09
C TRP A 55 10.29 0.52 -25.51
N LYS A 56 11.52 0.52 -25.04
CA LYS A 56 12.55 1.51 -25.43
C LYS A 56 12.77 1.53 -26.96
N HIS A 57 12.79 0.37 -27.59
CA HIS A 57 12.96 0.26 -29.05
C HIS A 57 11.77 0.79 -29.83
N THR A 58 10.58 0.91 -29.25
CA THR A 58 9.43 1.52 -29.94
C THR A 58 9.58 3.02 -30.12
N GLY A 59 10.41 3.69 -29.34
CA GLY A 59 10.53 5.15 -29.31
C GLY A 59 9.29 5.89 -28.79
N LEU A 60 8.30 5.16 -28.24
CA LEU A 60 7.06 5.75 -27.71
C LEU A 60 7.22 6.39 -26.35
N LEU A 61 8.19 5.91 -25.56
CA LEU A 61 8.53 6.41 -24.22
C LEU A 61 10.04 6.59 -24.10
N ASP A 62 10.47 7.67 -23.46
CA ASP A 62 11.81 7.78 -22.90
C ASP A 62 11.82 6.98 -21.61
N ILE A 63 12.33 5.74 -21.67
CA ILE A 63 12.20 4.75 -20.59
C ILE A 63 13.53 4.12 -20.23
N GLU A 64 13.78 3.98 -18.93
CA GLU A 64 14.96 3.32 -18.38
C GLU A 64 14.57 2.18 -17.43
N TYR A 65 15.37 1.10 -17.43
CA TYR A 65 15.23 -0.02 -16.51
C TYR A 65 16.43 -0.11 -15.57
N ILE A 66 16.15 -0.11 -14.27
CA ILE A 66 17.17 -0.17 -13.21
C ILE A 66 16.83 -1.33 -12.28
N PRO A 67 17.63 -2.42 -12.26
CA PRO A 67 17.44 -3.49 -11.27
C PRO A 67 18.18 -3.15 -9.97
N LEU A 68 17.56 -3.43 -8.82
CA LEU A 68 18.29 -3.55 -7.58
C LEU A 68 19.11 -4.85 -7.57
N GLU A 69 20.24 -4.87 -6.88
CA GLU A 69 21.09 -6.08 -6.76
C GLU A 69 20.35 -7.26 -6.09
N ARG A 70 19.46 -6.95 -5.15
CA ARG A 70 18.63 -7.90 -4.41
C ARG A 70 17.32 -7.27 -3.99
N LYS A 71 16.35 -8.09 -3.63
CA LYS A 71 15.05 -7.64 -3.12
C LYS A 71 15.20 -6.87 -1.81
N ARG A 72 14.68 -5.63 -1.78
CA ARG A 72 14.74 -4.70 -0.64
C ARG A 72 13.38 -4.05 -0.34
N GLY A 73 12.40 -4.30 -1.16
CA GLY A 73 11.06 -3.74 -1.05
C GLY A 73 10.80 -2.49 -1.90
N PRO A 74 9.53 -2.11 -2.05
CA PRO A 74 9.11 -1.03 -2.95
C PRO A 74 9.66 0.35 -2.54
N ALA A 75 9.89 0.59 -1.26
CA ALA A 75 10.51 1.83 -0.77
C ALA A 75 11.92 2.02 -1.34
N ALA A 76 12.75 0.97 -1.32
CA ALA A 76 14.10 1.00 -1.88
C ALA A 76 14.09 1.18 -3.41
N ALA A 77 13.13 0.52 -4.11
CA ALA A 77 12.98 0.67 -5.55
C ALA A 77 12.58 2.11 -5.92
N ARG A 78 11.61 2.71 -5.20
CA ARG A 78 11.22 4.11 -5.43
C ARG A 78 12.37 5.07 -5.12
N ASN A 79 13.18 4.79 -4.09
CA ASN A 79 14.37 5.60 -3.76
C ASN A 79 15.41 5.56 -4.88
N MET A 80 15.69 4.39 -5.43
CA MET A 80 16.60 4.29 -6.56
C MET A 80 16.07 5.12 -7.74
N GLY A 81 14.78 4.99 -8.05
CA GLY A 81 14.16 5.69 -9.18
C GLY A 81 14.23 7.21 -9.04
N TRP A 82 13.79 7.78 -7.92
CA TRP A 82 13.77 9.24 -7.79
C TRP A 82 15.18 9.86 -7.72
N ARG A 83 16.18 9.13 -7.24
CA ARG A 83 17.57 9.60 -7.24
C ARG A 83 18.18 9.65 -8.64
N MET A 84 17.75 8.75 -9.53
CA MET A 84 18.18 8.71 -10.93
C MET A 84 17.38 9.64 -11.83
N ALA A 85 16.22 10.10 -11.37
CA ALA A 85 15.29 10.92 -12.13
C ALA A 85 15.87 12.27 -12.53
N ALA A 86 15.58 12.77 -13.73
CA ALA A 86 16.01 14.08 -14.24
C ALA A 86 14.93 15.17 -14.11
N GLY A 87 13.65 14.80 -13.91
CA GLY A 87 12.52 15.71 -13.84
C GLY A 87 12.48 16.61 -12.60
N THR A 88 11.89 17.77 -12.74
CA THR A 88 11.60 18.69 -11.63
C THR A 88 10.60 18.07 -10.65
N LEU A 89 9.56 17.45 -11.19
CA LEU A 89 8.56 16.68 -10.45
C LEU A 89 8.83 15.19 -10.58
N ILE A 90 8.73 14.48 -9.46
CA ILE A 90 8.84 13.03 -9.38
C ILE A 90 7.45 12.47 -9.11
N ALA A 91 6.86 11.84 -10.11
CA ALA A 91 5.56 11.19 -10.02
C ALA A 91 5.73 9.69 -9.77
N PHE A 92 5.07 9.18 -8.74
CA PHE A 92 5.08 7.75 -8.41
C PHE A 92 3.76 7.12 -8.86
N THR A 93 3.86 5.96 -9.46
CA THR A 93 2.73 5.06 -9.73
C THR A 93 3.21 3.61 -9.62
N ASP A 94 2.29 2.66 -9.45
CA ASP A 94 2.63 1.25 -9.32
C ASP A 94 2.53 0.51 -10.67
N ASP A 95 3.18 -0.64 -10.78
CA ASP A 95 3.25 -1.42 -12.03
C ASP A 95 1.91 -2.01 -12.48
N ASP A 96 0.88 -2.01 -11.62
CA ASP A 96 -0.49 -2.46 -11.86
C ASP A 96 -1.49 -1.30 -11.97
N CYS A 97 -1.00 -0.07 -12.05
CA CYS A 97 -1.80 1.13 -12.18
C CYS A 97 -1.98 1.55 -13.64
N LEU A 98 -3.11 2.20 -13.91
CA LEU A 98 -3.49 2.70 -15.23
C LEU A 98 -3.73 4.21 -15.14
N PRO A 99 -2.70 5.05 -15.34
CA PRO A 99 -2.85 6.51 -15.33
C PRO A 99 -3.78 7.00 -16.46
N ASP A 100 -4.65 7.95 -16.14
CA ASP A 100 -5.51 8.62 -17.11
C ASP A 100 -4.65 9.34 -18.19
N PRO A 101 -5.09 9.45 -19.44
CA PRO A 101 -4.35 10.15 -20.49
C PRO A 101 -4.01 11.61 -20.20
N LEU A 102 -4.72 12.27 -19.31
CA LEU A 102 -4.45 13.66 -18.87
C LEU A 102 -3.63 13.73 -17.58
N TRP A 103 -3.24 12.61 -16.98
CA TRP A 103 -2.61 12.56 -15.66
C TRP A 103 -1.36 13.45 -15.54
N LEU A 104 -0.40 13.33 -16.48
CA LEU A 104 0.81 14.15 -16.46
C LEU A 104 0.53 15.62 -16.76
N GLN A 105 -0.40 15.91 -17.66
CA GLN A 105 -0.81 17.28 -17.98
C GLN A 105 -1.42 17.95 -16.73
N THR A 106 -2.37 17.28 -16.07
CA THR A 106 -3.01 17.79 -14.86
C THR A 106 -1.99 18.08 -13.74
N ILE A 107 -1.01 17.19 -13.55
CA ILE A 107 0.06 17.40 -12.58
C ILE A 107 0.88 18.64 -12.92
N TRP A 108 1.26 18.79 -14.19
CA TRP A 108 2.10 19.91 -14.61
C TRP A 108 1.37 21.24 -14.57
N GLU A 109 0.10 21.29 -14.94
CA GLU A 109 -0.73 22.49 -14.86
C GLU A 109 -0.98 22.96 -13.43
N ALA A 110 -1.01 22.06 -12.47
CA ALA A 110 -1.13 22.39 -11.05
C ALA A 110 0.16 22.96 -10.45
N TYR A 111 1.32 22.64 -11.02
CA TYR A 111 2.61 23.09 -10.51
C TYR A 111 2.88 24.56 -10.89
N GLN A 112 3.10 25.41 -9.88
CA GLN A 112 3.31 26.84 -10.06
C GLN A 112 4.78 27.27 -9.85
N GLY A 113 5.72 26.29 -9.85
CA GLY A 113 7.14 26.56 -9.64
C GLY A 113 7.59 26.51 -8.17
N GLU A 114 6.79 25.92 -7.28
CA GLU A 114 7.14 25.78 -5.87
C GLU A 114 8.37 24.86 -5.71
N GLU A 115 9.32 25.28 -4.92
CA GLU A 115 10.52 24.46 -4.67
C GLU A 115 10.22 23.20 -3.87
N MET A 116 9.27 23.28 -2.92
CA MET A 116 8.94 22.22 -1.97
C MET A 116 7.43 22.03 -1.90
N ILE A 117 6.90 21.11 -2.67
CA ILE A 117 5.48 20.75 -2.68
C ILE A 117 5.33 19.26 -2.97
N ALA A 118 4.24 18.68 -2.49
CA ALA A 118 3.76 17.36 -2.88
C ALA A 118 2.31 17.42 -3.33
N TYR A 119 1.93 16.49 -4.19
CA TYR A 119 0.57 16.33 -4.67
C TYR A 119 0.10 14.89 -4.44
N SER A 120 -1.19 14.73 -4.14
CA SER A 120 -1.86 13.43 -4.08
C SER A 120 -3.01 13.45 -5.08
N GLY A 121 -2.93 12.60 -6.08
CA GLY A 121 -3.98 12.44 -7.07
C GLY A 121 -5.09 11.49 -6.57
N ARG A 122 -6.15 11.38 -7.38
CA ARG A 122 -7.28 10.49 -7.12
C ARG A 122 -6.98 9.07 -7.59
N ILE A 123 -7.25 8.10 -6.72
CA ILE A 123 -7.29 6.67 -7.09
C ILE A 123 -8.73 6.26 -7.37
N ILE A 124 -8.92 5.46 -8.40
CA ILE A 124 -10.18 4.75 -8.69
C ILE A 124 -9.88 3.25 -8.67
N VAL A 125 -10.61 2.51 -7.84
CA VAL A 125 -10.50 1.04 -7.77
C VAL A 125 -11.77 0.42 -8.33
N PRO A 126 -11.76 -0.09 -9.57
CA PRO A 126 -12.92 -0.75 -10.15
C PRO A 126 -13.31 -1.99 -9.33
N LEU A 127 -14.53 -2.02 -8.85
CA LEU A 127 -15.08 -3.14 -8.10
C LEU A 127 -16.22 -3.82 -8.88
N PRO A 128 -16.35 -5.16 -8.79
CA PRO A 128 -17.56 -5.84 -9.21
C PRO A 128 -18.74 -5.47 -8.29
N LEU A 129 -19.96 -5.75 -8.73
CA LEU A 129 -21.18 -5.45 -7.96
C LEU A 129 -21.16 -6.09 -6.55
N ARG A 130 -20.53 -7.25 -6.41
CA ARG A 130 -20.34 -7.97 -5.15
C ARG A 130 -18.87 -8.35 -5.01
N PRO A 131 -18.04 -7.44 -4.46
CA PRO A 131 -16.62 -7.70 -4.31
C PRO A 131 -16.33 -8.77 -3.26
N THR A 132 -15.17 -9.38 -3.36
CA THR A 132 -14.59 -10.18 -2.27
C THR A 132 -14.12 -9.25 -1.13
N ASP A 133 -13.84 -9.82 0.05
CA ASP A 133 -13.25 -9.08 1.18
C ASP A 133 -11.90 -8.46 0.82
N TYR A 134 -11.11 -9.14 -0.02
CA TYR A 134 -9.83 -8.60 -0.50
C TYR A 134 -10.03 -7.38 -1.41
N GLU A 135 -10.91 -7.47 -2.40
CA GLU A 135 -11.24 -6.36 -3.31
C GLU A 135 -11.80 -5.16 -2.53
N TRP A 136 -12.71 -5.41 -1.58
CA TRP A 136 -13.27 -4.37 -0.72
C TRP A 136 -12.20 -3.66 0.13
N ASN A 137 -11.21 -4.41 0.63
CA ASN A 137 -10.10 -3.84 1.39
C ASN A 137 -9.18 -2.99 0.50
N ILE A 138 -8.88 -3.43 -0.72
CA ILE A 138 -8.07 -2.64 -1.67
C ILE A 138 -8.80 -1.35 -2.07
N ALA A 139 -10.13 -1.39 -2.24
CA ALA A 139 -10.90 -0.20 -2.58
C ALA A 139 -10.84 0.91 -1.51
N GLN A 140 -10.40 0.61 -0.28
CA GLN A 140 -10.16 1.67 0.71
C GLN A 140 -9.00 2.60 0.33
N LEU A 141 -8.17 2.26 -0.68
CA LEU A 141 -7.18 3.18 -1.26
C LEU A 141 -7.83 4.45 -1.83
N GLU A 142 -9.07 4.39 -2.32
CA GLU A 142 -9.80 5.57 -2.80
C GLU A 142 -10.03 6.64 -1.73
N LYS A 143 -10.03 6.24 -0.45
CA LYS A 143 -10.25 7.12 0.71
C LYS A 143 -8.93 7.56 1.36
N ALA A 144 -7.82 7.04 0.89
CA ALA A 144 -6.53 7.38 1.46
C ALA A 144 -6.14 8.81 1.06
N ARG A 145 -5.54 9.54 2.00
CA ARG A 145 -5.14 10.94 1.80
C ARG A 145 -3.91 11.09 0.92
N PHE A 146 -3.04 10.10 0.99
CA PHE A 146 -1.77 10.08 0.26
C PHE A 146 -1.37 8.62 0.00
N VAL A 147 -1.18 8.26 -1.28
CA VAL A 147 -0.78 6.90 -1.68
C VAL A 147 0.28 6.95 -2.77
N THR A 148 1.25 6.05 -2.67
CA THR A 148 2.36 5.99 -3.63
C THR A 148 1.95 5.54 -5.03
N ALA A 149 0.77 4.97 -5.19
CA ALA A 149 0.20 4.64 -6.51
C ALA A 149 -0.19 5.88 -7.33
N ASN A 150 -0.34 7.06 -6.68
CA ASN A 150 -0.65 8.33 -7.35
C ASN A 150 -0.21 9.52 -6.48
N CYS A 151 1.08 9.69 -6.29
CA CYS A 151 1.62 10.87 -5.62
C CYS A 151 2.77 11.48 -6.39
N VAL A 152 2.96 12.78 -6.19
CA VAL A 152 4.01 13.54 -6.86
C VAL A 152 4.72 14.40 -5.82
N CYS A 153 6.02 14.52 -5.91
CA CYS A 153 6.79 15.43 -5.08
C CYS A 153 7.80 16.19 -5.95
N THR A 154 8.12 17.42 -5.57
CA THR A 154 9.31 18.05 -6.13
C THR A 154 10.56 17.28 -5.68
N ARG A 155 11.57 17.26 -6.51
CA ARG A 155 12.86 16.62 -6.18
C ARG A 155 13.44 17.19 -4.88
N LYS A 156 13.31 18.51 -4.65
CA LYS A 156 13.80 19.19 -3.46
C LYS A 156 13.04 18.73 -2.21
N ALA A 157 11.72 18.54 -2.31
CA ALA A 157 10.91 17.99 -1.21
C ALA A 157 11.37 16.57 -0.83
N LEU A 158 11.55 15.68 -1.81
CA LEU A 158 12.09 14.32 -1.56
C LEU A 158 13.51 14.37 -0.97
N GLY A 159 14.39 15.22 -1.50
CA GLY A 159 15.74 15.36 -1.00
C GLY A 159 15.80 15.84 0.45
N SER A 160 14.91 16.75 0.87
CA SER A 160 14.85 17.28 2.23
C SER A 160 14.51 16.25 3.30
N ILE A 161 13.84 15.16 2.91
CA ILE A 161 13.43 14.08 3.79
C ILE A 161 14.12 12.74 3.46
N ASP A 162 15.12 12.74 2.54
CA ASP A 162 15.83 11.55 2.05
C ASP A 162 14.90 10.46 1.46
N GLY A 163 13.82 10.87 0.76
CA GLY A 163 12.89 9.97 0.09
C GLY A 163 12.13 9.03 1.04
N PHE A 164 12.00 7.76 0.69
CA PHE A 164 11.28 6.74 1.45
C PHE A 164 12.15 6.11 2.55
N ASP A 165 11.54 5.70 3.66
CA ASP A 165 12.21 4.91 4.68
C ASP A 165 12.24 3.43 4.28
N GLU A 166 13.41 2.93 3.89
CA GLU A 166 13.59 1.57 3.35
C GLU A 166 13.42 0.46 4.40
N ARG A 167 13.23 0.81 5.68
CA ARG A 167 12.83 -0.16 6.71
C ARG A 167 11.43 -0.71 6.50
N PHE A 168 10.58 -0.03 5.69
CA PHE A 168 9.31 -0.55 5.21
C PHE A 168 9.57 -1.46 3.99
N GLU A 169 9.93 -2.70 4.27
CA GLU A 169 10.34 -3.69 3.26
C GLU A 169 9.16 -4.26 2.44
N LEU A 170 7.92 -4.04 2.87
CA LEU A 170 6.69 -4.44 2.17
C LEU A 170 5.85 -3.20 1.85
N ALA A 171 4.97 -3.34 0.85
CA ALA A 171 4.01 -2.29 0.48
C ALA A 171 2.96 -2.12 1.59
N TRP A 172 3.32 -1.42 2.64
CA TRP A 172 2.48 -1.08 3.79
C TRP A 172 3.13 -0.02 4.66
N ARG A 173 2.50 1.15 4.78
CA ARG A 173 2.89 2.29 5.63
C ARG A 173 4.08 3.12 5.13
N GLU A 174 4.76 2.73 4.05
CA GLU A 174 5.80 3.57 3.44
C GLU A 174 5.24 4.88 2.90
N ASP A 175 3.98 4.86 2.42
CA ASP A 175 3.21 6.02 1.99
C ASP A 175 2.85 6.96 3.16
N SER A 176 2.30 6.38 4.23
CA SER A 176 1.98 7.12 5.45
C SER A 176 3.25 7.70 6.11
N ASP A 177 4.37 7.00 6.06
CA ASP A 177 5.66 7.50 6.55
C ASP A 177 6.14 8.70 5.74
N LEU A 178 6.05 8.61 4.41
CA LEU A 178 6.40 9.71 3.52
C LEU A 178 5.51 10.93 3.79
N GLU A 179 4.18 10.74 3.82
CA GLU A 179 3.19 11.79 4.15
C GLU A 179 3.55 12.48 5.47
N PHE A 180 3.79 11.70 6.54
CA PHE A 180 4.05 12.26 7.86
C PHE A 180 5.37 13.03 7.94
N ARG A 181 6.40 12.61 7.20
CA ARG A 181 7.66 13.36 7.11
C ARG A 181 7.51 14.67 6.34
N LEU A 182 6.76 14.66 5.24
CA LEU A 182 6.42 15.89 4.50
C LEU A 182 5.68 16.88 5.41
N LEU A 183 4.66 16.41 6.13
CA LEU A 183 3.89 17.24 7.07
C LEU A 183 4.75 17.81 8.22
N GLN A 184 5.68 17.01 8.76
CA GLN A 184 6.59 17.48 9.83
C GLN A 184 7.57 18.55 9.34
N GLN A 185 7.97 18.50 8.08
CA GLN A 185 8.81 19.52 7.46
C GLN A 185 8.02 20.75 6.99
N GLY A 186 6.70 20.78 7.23
CA GLY A 186 5.84 21.87 6.77
C GLY A 186 5.67 21.93 5.25
N ILE A 187 5.99 20.82 4.53
CA ILE A 187 5.84 20.75 3.08
C ILE A 187 4.36 20.57 2.76
N PRO A 188 3.73 21.48 1.98
CA PRO A 188 2.33 21.36 1.63
C PRO A 188 2.07 20.13 0.77
N ILE A 189 0.95 19.44 1.06
CA ILE A 189 0.44 18.34 0.24
C ILE A 189 -0.90 18.78 -0.33
N GLN A 190 -0.94 19.05 -1.63
CA GLN A 190 -2.14 19.46 -2.32
C GLN A 190 -2.87 18.26 -2.93
N GLN A 191 -4.20 18.22 -2.79
CA GLN A 191 -5.03 17.20 -3.43
C GLN A 191 -5.30 17.61 -4.87
N LEU A 192 -5.11 16.67 -5.81
CA LEU A 192 -5.40 16.83 -7.25
C LEU A 192 -6.43 15.80 -7.70
N PRO A 193 -7.72 16.03 -7.46
CA PRO A 193 -8.77 15.05 -7.78
C PRO A 193 -8.91 14.75 -9.28
N GLU A 194 -8.43 15.64 -10.15
CA GLU A 194 -8.43 15.48 -11.61
C GLU A 194 -7.22 14.67 -12.11
N ALA A 195 -6.16 14.51 -11.30
CA ALA A 195 -5.03 13.62 -11.61
C ALA A 195 -5.43 12.19 -11.26
N ILE A 196 -6.05 11.49 -12.21
CA ILE A 196 -6.68 10.19 -11.97
C ILE A 196 -5.73 9.05 -12.33
N VAL A 197 -5.68 8.05 -11.43
CA VAL A 197 -5.05 6.76 -11.69
C VAL A 197 -6.03 5.65 -11.32
N VAL A 198 -6.30 4.74 -12.24
CA VAL A 198 -7.10 3.54 -11.98
C VAL A 198 -6.15 2.47 -11.43
N HIS A 199 -6.51 1.87 -10.30
CA HIS A 199 -5.78 0.78 -9.66
C HIS A 199 -6.65 -0.49 -9.67
N PRO A 200 -6.58 -1.33 -10.71
CA PRO A 200 -7.33 -2.58 -10.75
C PRO A 200 -6.92 -3.50 -9.61
N VAL A 201 -7.90 -4.20 -9.04
CA VAL A 201 -7.58 -5.20 -8.02
C VAL A 201 -7.01 -6.44 -8.69
N ARG A 202 -5.86 -6.88 -8.22
CA ARG A 202 -5.22 -8.12 -8.69
C ARG A 202 -5.98 -9.35 -8.19
N GLU A 203 -5.99 -10.39 -9.00
CA GLU A 203 -6.46 -11.69 -8.52
C GLU A 203 -5.67 -12.16 -7.31
N ALA A 204 -6.36 -12.61 -6.30
CA ALA A 204 -5.77 -13.11 -5.07
C ALA A 204 -6.23 -14.54 -4.80
N GLY A 205 -5.28 -15.39 -4.47
CA GLY A 205 -5.59 -16.76 -4.07
C GLY A 205 -6.23 -16.81 -2.69
N TRP A 206 -6.91 -17.93 -2.43
CA TRP A 206 -7.56 -18.22 -1.15
C TRP A 206 -6.64 -17.98 0.06
N GLY A 207 -7.17 -17.42 1.13
CA GLY A 207 -6.42 -17.11 2.35
C GLY A 207 -5.48 -15.91 2.23
N VAL A 208 -5.60 -15.06 1.21
CA VAL A 208 -4.79 -13.83 1.07
C VAL A 208 -4.84 -12.97 2.32
N SER A 209 -6.01 -12.86 2.96
CA SER A 209 -6.20 -12.07 4.19
C SER A 209 -5.34 -12.54 5.36
N LEU A 210 -4.96 -13.81 5.42
CA LEU A 210 -4.03 -14.34 6.43
C LEU A 210 -2.58 -13.87 6.14
N ARG A 211 -2.16 -13.94 4.87
CA ARG A 211 -0.82 -13.49 4.46
C ARG A 211 -0.62 -11.99 4.65
N GLU A 212 -1.66 -11.21 4.40
CA GLU A 212 -1.65 -9.75 4.58
C GLU A 212 -1.44 -9.32 6.05
N GLN A 213 -1.76 -10.20 7.05
CA GLN A 213 -1.53 -9.86 8.46
C GLN A 213 -0.05 -9.55 8.77
N LYS A 214 0.89 -10.16 8.04
CA LYS A 214 2.32 -9.88 8.21
C LYS A 214 2.68 -8.41 8.06
N LYS A 215 1.99 -7.69 7.19
CA LYS A 215 2.22 -6.27 6.94
C LYS A 215 1.97 -5.41 8.19
N SER A 216 1.11 -5.87 9.11
CA SER A 216 0.77 -5.13 10.33
C SER A 216 1.94 -4.89 11.28
N MET A 217 3.06 -5.64 11.15
CA MET A 217 4.28 -5.38 11.93
C MET A 217 4.85 -3.97 11.70
N PHE A 218 4.63 -3.37 10.52
CA PHE A 218 5.10 -2.02 10.20
C PHE A 218 4.28 -0.92 10.87
N ASN A 219 3.09 -1.24 11.41
CA ASN A 219 2.33 -0.29 12.22
C ASN A 219 3.14 0.18 13.43
N ALA A 220 3.87 -0.75 14.07
CA ALA A 220 4.74 -0.43 15.20
C ALA A 220 5.89 0.52 14.81
N LEU A 221 6.49 0.34 13.61
CA LEU A 221 7.53 1.24 13.10
C LEU A 221 6.97 2.65 12.87
N LEU A 222 5.82 2.76 12.20
CA LEU A 222 5.19 4.05 11.93
C LEU A 222 4.78 4.74 13.24
N TYR A 223 4.19 3.99 14.19
CA TYR A 223 3.83 4.50 15.51
C TYR A 223 5.04 5.01 16.29
N LYS A 224 6.16 4.26 16.27
CA LYS A 224 7.42 4.68 16.91
C LYS A 224 7.90 6.03 16.41
N LYS A 225 7.83 6.27 15.10
CA LYS A 225 8.28 7.52 14.47
C LYS A 225 7.31 8.68 14.72
N PHE A 226 6.01 8.42 14.67
CA PHE A 226 4.97 9.44 14.64
C PHE A 226 3.76 9.08 15.52
N PRO A 227 3.91 8.94 16.85
CA PRO A 227 2.83 8.42 17.70
C PRO A 227 1.55 9.28 17.66
N ARG A 228 1.68 10.61 17.59
CA ARG A 228 0.53 11.53 17.52
C ARG A 228 -0.17 11.43 16.17
N LEU A 229 0.56 11.52 15.05
CA LEU A 229 -0.02 11.42 13.71
C LEU A 229 -0.63 10.03 13.47
N TYR A 230 0.04 8.97 13.94
CA TYR A 230 -0.50 7.61 13.86
C TYR A 230 -1.87 7.50 14.55
N ARG A 231 -2.00 8.01 15.77
CA ARG A 231 -3.28 7.99 16.50
C ARG A 231 -4.35 8.86 15.85
N SER A 232 -3.99 9.97 15.23
CA SER A 232 -4.93 10.86 14.55
C SER A 232 -5.41 10.32 13.20
N TYR A 233 -4.51 9.74 12.39
CA TYR A 233 -4.80 9.43 10.99
C TYR A 233 -4.94 7.94 10.68
N ILE A 234 -4.34 7.06 11.47
CA ILE A 234 -4.32 5.63 11.18
C ILE A 234 -5.25 4.87 12.12
N ARG A 235 -5.02 4.96 13.42
CA ARG A 235 -5.79 4.21 14.42
C ARG A 235 -5.71 4.87 15.78
N GLN A 236 -6.86 5.26 16.32
CA GLN A 236 -6.94 5.89 17.63
C GLN A 236 -6.68 4.91 18.78
N GLN A 237 -7.21 3.68 18.68
CA GLN A 237 -7.13 2.66 19.72
C GLN A 237 -6.72 1.30 19.16
N PRO A 238 -6.15 0.41 20.00
CA PRO A 238 -5.88 -0.98 19.63
C PRO A 238 -7.17 -1.72 19.24
N ASN A 239 -7.03 -2.82 18.53
CA ASN A 239 -8.17 -3.69 18.20
C ASN A 239 -8.50 -4.62 19.39
N TRP A 240 -9.08 -4.06 20.44
CA TRP A 240 -9.33 -4.77 21.70
C TRP A 240 -10.12 -6.07 21.53
N SER A 241 -11.03 -6.14 20.55
CA SER A 241 -11.80 -7.36 20.30
C SER A 241 -10.90 -8.57 20.01
N PHE A 242 -9.78 -8.38 19.30
CA PHE A 242 -8.85 -9.48 19.00
C PHE A 242 -8.11 -9.95 20.25
N TYR A 243 -7.71 -9.02 21.14
CA TYR A 243 -7.08 -9.39 22.41
C TYR A 243 -8.07 -10.14 23.32
N VAL A 244 -9.32 -9.68 23.37
CA VAL A 244 -10.38 -10.37 24.15
C VAL A 244 -10.67 -11.77 23.59
N MET A 245 -10.71 -11.93 22.25
CA MET A 245 -10.90 -13.25 21.62
C MET A 245 -9.79 -14.22 22.02
N ILE A 246 -8.52 -13.77 21.99
CA ILE A 246 -7.37 -14.60 22.40
C ILE A 246 -7.46 -14.94 23.90
N LEU A 247 -7.80 -13.96 24.75
CA LEU A 247 -7.98 -14.17 26.17
C LEU A 247 -9.09 -15.20 26.45
N CYS A 248 -10.24 -15.09 25.76
CA CYS A 248 -11.34 -16.06 25.88
C CYS A 248 -10.89 -17.49 25.52
N CYS A 249 -10.07 -17.67 24.48
CA CYS A 249 -9.50 -18.97 24.16
C CYS A 249 -8.63 -19.52 25.30
N GLY A 250 -7.77 -18.68 25.90
CA GLY A 250 -6.95 -19.05 27.05
C GLY A 250 -7.78 -19.41 28.30
N VAL A 251 -8.79 -18.57 28.60
CA VAL A 251 -9.72 -18.84 29.72
C VAL A 251 -10.51 -20.12 29.49
N PHE A 252 -11.00 -20.38 28.29
CA PHE A 252 -11.71 -21.60 27.93
C PHE A 252 -10.85 -22.84 28.20
N LEU A 253 -9.61 -22.86 27.73
CA LEU A 253 -8.69 -23.99 27.95
C LEU A 253 -8.37 -24.19 29.43
N ALA A 254 -8.10 -23.09 30.15
CA ALA A 254 -7.85 -23.17 31.61
C ALA A 254 -9.07 -23.67 32.40
N ALA A 255 -10.27 -23.21 32.04
CA ALA A 255 -11.51 -23.63 32.67
C ALA A 255 -11.83 -25.11 32.43
N LEU A 256 -11.48 -25.65 31.26
CA LEU A 256 -11.59 -27.10 31.00
C LEU A 256 -10.66 -27.91 31.92
N LEU A 257 -9.40 -27.45 32.10
CA LEU A 257 -8.44 -28.13 32.97
C LEU A 257 -8.81 -28.06 34.45
N LEU A 258 -9.55 -27.02 34.85
CA LEU A 258 -10.03 -26.81 36.24
C LEU A 258 -11.44 -27.34 36.46
N GLU A 259 -12.01 -28.04 35.49
CA GLU A 259 -13.39 -28.59 35.54
C GLU A 259 -14.48 -27.52 35.80
N ALA A 260 -14.17 -26.24 35.51
CA ALA A 260 -15.05 -25.09 35.69
C ALA A 260 -16.00 -24.90 34.47
N GLY A 261 -16.94 -25.80 34.27
CA GLY A 261 -17.78 -25.86 33.07
C GLY A 261 -18.54 -24.57 32.73
N THR A 262 -19.09 -23.88 33.75
CA THR A 262 -19.81 -22.61 33.54
C THR A 262 -18.87 -21.51 33.01
N LEU A 263 -17.62 -21.44 33.50
CA LEU A 263 -16.61 -20.48 33.02
C LEU A 263 -16.20 -20.81 31.58
N ALA A 264 -16.02 -22.12 31.27
CA ALA A 264 -15.69 -22.55 29.91
C ALA A 264 -16.78 -22.16 28.90
N LEU A 265 -18.05 -22.43 29.23
CA LEU A 265 -19.18 -22.07 28.36
C LEU A 265 -19.33 -20.55 28.19
N THR A 266 -19.08 -19.75 29.26
CA THR A 266 -19.13 -18.30 29.19
C THR A 266 -18.04 -17.76 28.27
N ALA A 267 -16.80 -18.22 28.44
CA ALA A 267 -15.68 -17.81 27.59
C ALA A 267 -15.91 -18.17 26.11
N LEU A 268 -16.39 -19.37 25.84
CA LEU A 268 -16.75 -19.82 24.49
C LEU A 268 -17.87 -18.96 23.89
N GLY A 269 -18.90 -18.63 24.67
CA GLY A 269 -20.00 -17.75 24.24
C GLY A 269 -19.52 -16.35 23.86
N ILE A 270 -18.71 -15.72 24.68
CA ILE A 270 -18.12 -14.40 24.38
C ILE A 270 -17.27 -14.47 23.11
N TRP A 271 -16.41 -15.49 23.00
CA TRP A 271 -15.59 -15.69 21.81
C TRP A 271 -16.43 -15.85 20.53
N ALA A 272 -17.48 -16.69 20.58
CA ALA A 272 -18.35 -16.93 19.45
C ALA A 272 -19.12 -15.66 19.01
N LEU A 273 -19.57 -14.85 19.96
CA LEU A 273 -20.21 -13.55 19.68
C LEU A 273 -19.25 -12.58 18.98
N LEU A 274 -18.02 -12.45 19.48
CA LEU A 274 -17.01 -11.57 18.89
C LEU A 274 -16.60 -12.06 17.49
N LEU A 275 -16.43 -13.37 17.32
CA LEU A 275 -16.13 -13.98 16.02
C LEU A 275 -17.28 -13.76 15.04
N GLY A 276 -18.53 -13.99 15.45
CA GLY A 276 -19.72 -13.75 14.64
C GLY A 276 -19.82 -12.29 14.18
N ALA A 277 -19.61 -11.35 15.10
CA ALA A 277 -19.58 -9.91 14.80
C ALA A 277 -18.44 -9.56 13.80
N PHE A 278 -17.27 -10.18 13.93
CA PHE A 278 -16.16 -9.99 13.01
C PHE A 278 -16.46 -10.56 11.62
N ILE A 279 -17.00 -11.77 11.54
CA ILE A 279 -17.46 -12.39 10.27
C ILE A 279 -18.52 -11.52 9.60
N TRP A 280 -19.54 -11.10 10.36
CA TRP A 280 -20.58 -10.22 9.86
C TRP A 280 -20.02 -8.93 9.25
N LYS A 281 -19.10 -8.28 9.96
CA LYS A 281 -18.45 -7.05 9.47
C LYS A 281 -17.72 -7.26 8.14
N ARG A 282 -17.08 -8.42 7.95
CA ARG A 282 -16.37 -8.77 6.70
C ARG A 282 -17.32 -9.10 5.56
N LEU A 283 -18.47 -9.68 5.86
CA LEU A 283 -19.49 -10.05 4.87
C LEU A 283 -20.43 -8.89 4.50
N ALA A 284 -20.55 -7.86 5.33
CA ALA A 284 -21.56 -6.81 5.18
C ALA A 284 -21.56 -6.09 3.82
N HIS A 285 -20.40 -6.02 3.15
CA HIS A 285 -20.22 -5.31 1.89
C HIS A 285 -19.58 -6.18 0.80
N THR A 286 -19.58 -7.50 0.99
CA THR A 286 -18.85 -8.42 0.12
C THR A 286 -19.75 -9.52 -0.44
N SER A 287 -19.20 -10.36 -1.31
CA SER A 287 -19.93 -11.48 -1.91
C SER A 287 -20.41 -12.48 -0.85
N HIS A 288 -21.62 -13.02 -1.05
CA HIS A 288 -22.19 -14.10 -0.22
C HIS A 288 -22.15 -15.45 -0.93
N GLU A 289 -21.34 -15.61 -1.95
CA GLU A 289 -21.12 -16.91 -2.58
C GLU A 289 -20.41 -17.88 -1.62
N TRP A 290 -20.81 -19.15 -1.65
CA TRP A 290 -20.30 -20.15 -0.73
C TRP A 290 -18.78 -20.23 -0.62
N PRO A 291 -17.99 -20.23 -1.72
CA PRO A 291 -16.53 -20.26 -1.62
C PRO A 291 -15.97 -19.07 -0.82
N HIS A 292 -16.55 -17.86 -1.03
CA HIS A 292 -16.14 -16.66 -0.32
C HIS A 292 -16.57 -16.68 1.16
N VAL A 293 -17.81 -17.08 1.45
CA VAL A 293 -18.31 -17.20 2.83
C VAL A 293 -17.46 -18.18 3.63
N THR A 294 -17.13 -19.35 3.06
CA THR A 294 -16.28 -20.34 3.73
C THR A 294 -14.88 -19.81 4.00
N GLU A 295 -14.29 -19.07 3.04
CA GLU A 295 -13.00 -18.40 3.24
C GLU A 295 -13.07 -17.39 4.39
N ILE A 296 -14.09 -16.53 4.40
CA ILE A 296 -14.27 -15.53 5.46
C ILE A 296 -14.42 -16.18 6.82
N VAL A 297 -15.24 -17.22 6.96
CA VAL A 297 -15.45 -17.93 8.24
C VAL A 297 -14.12 -18.53 8.72
N LEU A 298 -13.44 -19.31 7.90
CA LEU A 298 -12.20 -19.99 8.28
C LEU A 298 -11.06 -19.02 8.58
N THR A 299 -10.90 -18.00 7.74
CA THR A 299 -9.84 -16.99 7.96
C THR A 299 -10.10 -16.09 9.16
N SER A 300 -11.38 -15.82 9.49
CA SER A 300 -11.75 -15.00 10.66
C SER A 300 -11.40 -15.66 12.00
N VAL A 301 -11.34 -16.98 12.05
CA VAL A 301 -10.87 -17.70 13.25
C VAL A 301 -9.38 -17.41 13.50
N LEU A 302 -8.56 -17.33 12.45
CA LEU A 302 -7.10 -17.22 12.55
C LEU A 302 -6.61 -15.77 12.57
N ILE A 303 -7.29 -14.85 11.91
CA ILE A 303 -6.87 -13.45 11.78
C ILE A 303 -6.59 -12.77 13.13
N PRO A 304 -7.42 -12.90 14.19
CA PRO A 304 -7.13 -12.27 15.47
C PRO A 304 -5.76 -12.65 16.03
N PHE A 305 -5.40 -13.93 15.97
CA PHE A 305 -4.12 -14.46 16.45
C PHE A 305 -2.96 -13.93 15.61
N LEU A 306 -3.06 -14.00 14.29
CA LEU A 306 -2.02 -13.51 13.39
C LEU A 306 -1.83 -11.99 13.49
N SER A 307 -2.93 -11.25 13.57
CA SER A 307 -2.89 -9.78 13.71
C SER A 307 -2.19 -9.36 15.00
N VAL A 308 -2.55 -9.95 16.14
CA VAL A 308 -1.91 -9.66 17.43
C VAL A 308 -0.46 -10.11 17.40
N TYR A 309 -0.17 -11.31 16.88
CA TYR A 309 1.20 -11.80 16.74
C TYR A 309 2.10 -10.83 15.97
N TRP A 310 1.68 -10.41 14.76
CA TRP A 310 2.51 -9.54 13.93
C TRP A 310 2.63 -8.12 14.49
N ASN A 311 1.61 -7.59 15.16
CA ASN A 311 1.71 -6.31 15.86
C ASN A 311 2.70 -6.40 17.03
N LEU A 312 2.64 -7.46 17.85
CA LEU A 312 3.60 -7.67 18.93
C LEU A 312 5.02 -7.95 18.42
N TYR A 313 5.14 -8.75 17.34
CA TYR A 313 6.43 -8.95 16.67
C TYR A 313 7.03 -7.61 16.21
N GLY A 314 6.21 -6.75 15.57
CA GLY A 314 6.63 -5.41 15.20
C GLY A 314 7.04 -4.55 16.40
N ALA A 315 6.28 -4.60 17.49
CA ALA A 315 6.58 -3.88 18.72
C ALA A 315 7.96 -4.28 19.31
N VAL A 316 8.26 -5.59 19.33
CA VAL A 316 9.57 -6.11 19.78
C VAL A 316 10.68 -5.75 18.78
N ARG A 317 10.47 -6.01 17.48
CA ARG A 317 11.45 -5.73 16.41
C ARG A 317 11.88 -4.27 16.40
N TYR A 318 10.93 -3.36 16.55
CA TYR A 318 11.20 -1.92 16.51
C TYR A 318 11.36 -1.28 17.89
N LYS A 319 11.35 -2.07 18.98
CA LYS A 319 11.55 -1.62 20.36
C LYS A 319 10.63 -0.44 20.71
N VAL A 320 9.33 -0.65 20.63
CA VAL A 320 8.29 0.32 20.92
C VAL A 320 7.12 -0.35 21.62
N LEU A 321 6.57 0.28 22.68
CA LEU A 321 5.31 -0.18 23.27
C LEU A 321 4.16 0.21 22.35
N TYR A 322 3.68 -0.76 21.56
CA TYR A 322 2.61 -0.61 20.61
C TYR A 322 1.55 -1.70 20.83
N LEU A 323 0.33 -1.29 21.11
CA LEU A 323 -0.84 -2.13 21.30
C LEU A 323 -1.97 -1.63 20.39
#